data_8f5439170f46be14036e938853df55e1
#
_entry.id   8f5439170f46be14036e938853df55e1
#
_cell.length_a   1.000
_cell.length_b   1.000
_cell.length_c   1.000
_cell.angle_alpha   90.00
_cell.angle_beta   90.00
_cell.angle_gamma   90.00
#
_symmetry.space_group_name_H-M   'P 1'
#
loop_
_entity.id
_entity.type
_entity.pdbx_description
1 polymer ?
#
loop_
_entity_poly.entity_id
_entity_poly.type
_entity_poly.pdbx_seq_one_letter_code
_entity_poly.pdbx_strand_id
1 'polypeptide(L)'
;MSVFRKLLSLCVAVLCVMSFTACSQSGSSASSFPTDYGFSEQLPESVQENIRYDLSNREVGDETINTINVVYEGETGEANILTFEEMSSAMWEQMQSEGGPLPTELGASEDGRVVVMYPLQSKPYEAGTADADAVDQFVSESSIVTESFQFLQ
;
A
#
# COMPACT_ATOMS: atom_id res chain seq x y z
N MET A 1 -30.50 12.11 -76.12
CA MET A 1 -30.56 13.46 -75.59
C MET A 1 -30.57 13.41 -74.07
N SER A 2 -29.70 14.13 -73.59
CA SER A 2 -29.52 14.67 -72.26
C SER A 2 -28.87 13.80 -71.21
N VAL A 3 -27.63 14.05 -71.19
CA VAL A 3 -26.65 13.79 -70.13
C VAL A 3 -27.09 14.56 -68.90
N PHE A 4 -27.36 13.92 -67.83
CA PHE A 4 -27.39 14.59 -66.54
C PHE A 4 -26.45 13.89 -65.56
N ARG A 5 -25.34 14.56 -65.45
CA ARG A 5 -24.35 14.36 -64.44
C ARG A 5 -25.03 14.38 -63.07
N LYS A 6 -25.02 13.29 -62.40
CA LYS A 6 -25.20 13.29 -60.96
C LYS A 6 -23.86 13.05 -60.30
N LEU A 7 -23.30 14.12 -59.83
CA LEU A 7 -22.25 14.09 -58.87
C LEU A 7 -22.73 13.29 -57.67
N LEU A 8 -22.22 12.10 -57.56
CA LEU A 8 -22.38 11.30 -56.36
C LEU A 8 -21.40 11.83 -55.35
N SER A 9 -21.92 12.66 -54.45
CA SER A 9 -21.19 13.09 -53.28
C SER A 9 -20.93 11.86 -52.40
N LEU A 10 -19.70 11.38 -52.46
CA LEU A 10 -19.23 10.28 -51.66
C LEU A 10 -18.98 10.84 -50.24
N CYS A 11 -20.04 10.83 -49.41
CA CYS A 11 -19.88 10.99 -47.99
C CYS A 11 -19.22 9.73 -47.45
N VAL A 12 -17.91 9.74 -47.40
CA VAL A 12 -17.14 8.79 -46.60
C VAL A 12 -17.39 9.13 -45.14
N ALA A 13 -18.41 8.53 -44.57
CA ALA A 13 -18.59 8.48 -43.14
C ALA A 13 -17.46 7.58 -42.59
N VAL A 14 -16.37 8.22 -42.20
CA VAL A 14 -15.35 7.57 -41.38
C VAL A 14 -15.97 7.34 -40.02
N LEU A 15 -16.55 6.18 -39.83
CA LEU A 15 -16.89 5.65 -38.52
C LEU A 15 -15.57 5.36 -37.81
N CYS A 16 -15.09 6.35 -37.07
CA CYS A 16 -14.11 6.12 -36.03
C CYS A 16 -14.76 5.26 -34.95
N VAL A 17 -14.68 3.96 -35.14
CA VAL A 17 -14.89 3.00 -34.06
C VAL A 17 -13.73 3.21 -33.10
N MET A 18 -13.94 4.09 -32.14
CA MET A 18 -13.09 4.14 -30.96
C MET A 18 -13.34 2.84 -30.20
N SER A 19 -12.57 1.83 -30.55
CA SER A 19 -12.39 0.66 -29.71
C SER A 19 -11.77 1.12 -28.41
N PHE A 20 -12.60 1.44 -27.42
CA PHE A 20 -12.16 1.47 -26.04
C PHE A 20 -11.77 0.03 -25.70
N THR A 21 -10.54 -0.29 -25.99
CA THR A 21 -9.90 -1.43 -25.36
C THR A 21 -9.77 -1.03 -23.89
N ALA A 22 -10.78 -1.37 -23.10
CA ALA A 22 -10.62 -1.46 -21.67
C ALA A 22 -9.57 -2.55 -21.45
N CYS A 23 -8.31 -2.14 -21.40
CA CYS A 23 -7.28 -2.93 -20.78
C CYS A 23 -7.68 -3.06 -19.32
N SER A 24 -8.42 -4.10 -19.00
CA SER A 24 -8.37 -4.70 -17.67
C SER A 24 -6.93 -5.18 -17.53
N GLN A 25 -6.06 -4.30 -17.09
CA GLN A 25 -4.79 -4.73 -16.52
C GLN A 25 -5.10 -5.38 -15.18
N SER A 26 -5.46 -6.65 -15.24
CA SER A 26 -5.18 -7.60 -14.16
C SER A 26 -3.66 -7.87 -14.22
N GLY A 27 -2.88 -6.82 -14.09
CA GLY A 27 -1.49 -6.92 -13.77
C GLY A 27 -1.45 -6.97 -12.26
N SER A 28 -1.12 -8.10 -11.70
CA SER A 28 -0.55 -8.22 -10.35
C SER A 28 0.73 -7.38 -10.35
N SER A 29 0.58 -6.09 -10.18
CA SER A 29 1.70 -5.21 -9.92
C SER A 29 2.03 -5.43 -8.46
N ALA A 30 3.13 -6.11 -8.17
CA ALA A 30 3.73 -6.05 -6.85
C ALA A 30 3.71 -4.58 -6.42
N SER A 31 2.93 -4.27 -5.41
CA SER A 31 2.77 -2.91 -4.93
C SER A 31 4.12 -2.45 -4.39
N SER A 32 4.75 -1.45 -5.02
CA SER A 32 5.95 -0.87 -4.44
C SER A 32 5.59 -0.12 -3.17
N PHE A 33 6.45 -0.19 -2.16
CA PHE A 33 6.25 0.55 -0.91
C PHE A 33 6.08 2.05 -1.19
N PRO A 34 5.06 2.70 -0.63
CA PRO A 34 4.83 4.14 -0.81
C PRO A 34 5.88 4.94 -0.04
N THR A 35 6.53 5.87 -0.72
CA THR A 35 7.61 6.70 -0.15
C THR A 35 7.15 8.10 0.24
N ASP A 36 5.85 8.33 0.25
CA ASP A 36 5.22 9.65 0.48
C ASP A 36 5.57 10.24 1.85
N TYR A 37 5.84 9.39 2.83
CA TYR A 37 6.19 9.82 4.19
C TYR A 37 7.69 9.80 4.47
N GLY A 38 8.52 9.70 3.42
CA GLY A 38 9.97 9.90 3.51
C GLY A 38 10.75 8.76 4.12
N PHE A 39 10.23 7.54 4.08
CA PHE A 39 10.96 6.33 4.43
C PHE A 39 10.63 5.18 3.46
N SER A 40 11.41 4.13 3.50
CA SER A 40 11.17 2.90 2.73
C SER A 40 11.56 1.68 3.54
N GLU A 41 10.99 0.55 3.15
CA GLU A 41 11.27 -0.76 3.72
C GLU A 41 11.00 -1.86 2.68
N GLN A 42 11.35 -3.10 3.01
CA GLN A 42 11.05 -4.27 2.19
C GLN A 42 10.16 -5.24 2.97
N LEU A 43 9.09 -5.69 2.31
CA LEU A 43 8.28 -6.78 2.86
C LEU A 43 8.81 -8.14 2.40
N PRO A 44 8.60 -9.19 3.20
CA PRO A 44 8.85 -10.56 2.80
C PRO A 44 8.16 -10.94 1.49
N GLU A 45 8.82 -11.72 0.64
CA GLU A 45 8.28 -12.17 -0.65
C GLU A 45 6.97 -12.94 -0.51
N SER A 46 6.76 -13.60 0.62
CA SER A 46 5.56 -14.40 0.92
C SER A 46 4.23 -13.65 0.76
N VAL A 47 4.25 -12.33 0.86
CA VAL A 47 3.04 -11.50 0.78
C VAL A 47 3.06 -10.46 -0.34
N GLN A 48 4.19 -10.19 -0.98
CA GLN A 48 4.37 -9.06 -1.92
C GLN A 48 3.39 -9.04 -3.09
N GLU A 49 2.95 -10.20 -3.56
CA GLU A 49 2.03 -10.29 -4.71
C GLU A 49 0.57 -10.00 -4.35
N ASN A 50 0.23 -10.08 -3.06
CA ASN A 50 -1.14 -10.01 -2.57
C ASN A 50 -1.31 -8.90 -1.53
N ILE A 51 -0.60 -7.79 -1.68
CA ILE A 51 -0.73 -6.65 -0.77
C ILE A 51 -1.12 -5.38 -1.51
N ARG A 52 -1.78 -4.50 -0.76
CA ARG A 52 -1.89 -3.08 -1.09
C ARG A 52 -1.52 -2.24 0.12
N TYR A 53 -1.22 -0.98 -0.14
CA TYR A 53 -0.92 0.00 0.90
C TYR A 53 -2.06 1.01 0.98
N ASP A 54 -2.61 1.18 2.18
CA ASP A 54 -3.60 2.20 2.48
C ASP A 54 -2.94 3.32 3.29
N LEU A 55 -2.83 4.50 2.68
CA LEU A 55 -2.25 5.68 3.30
C LEU A 55 -3.34 6.51 3.96
N SER A 56 -3.08 6.95 5.18
CA SER A 56 -3.96 7.85 5.92
C SER A 56 -3.15 8.73 6.87
N ASN A 57 -3.80 9.74 7.43
CA ASN A 57 -3.25 10.54 8.51
C ASN A 57 -4.34 10.87 9.53
N ARG A 58 -3.92 11.20 10.74
CA ARG A 58 -4.79 11.67 11.81
C ARG A 58 -4.13 12.77 12.60
N GLU A 59 -4.94 13.72 13.04
CA GLU A 59 -4.50 14.80 13.90
C GLU A 59 -4.69 14.39 15.37
N VAL A 60 -3.65 14.63 16.17
CA VAL A 60 -3.66 14.42 17.63
C VAL A 60 -3.14 15.69 18.29
N GLY A 61 -4.04 16.55 18.76
CA GLY A 61 -3.68 17.90 19.18
C GLY A 61 -3.23 18.74 17.99
N ASP A 62 -2.00 19.25 18.06
CA ASP A 62 -1.36 20.02 16.97
C ASP A 62 -0.40 19.15 16.12
N GLU A 63 -0.40 17.85 16.34
CA GLU A 63 0.50 16.89 15.69
C GLU A 63 -0.23 16.05 14.65
N THR A 64 0.43 15.78 13.53
CA THR A 64 -0.06 14.87 12.50
C THR A 64 0.68 13.54 12.61
N ILE A 65 -0.07 12.45 12.67
CA ILE A 65 0.45 11.08 12.57
C ILE A 65 0.12 10.55 11.19
N ASN A 66 1.13 10.22 10.42
CA ASN A 66 0.98 9.59 9.11
C ASN A 66 0.99 8.07 9.25
N THR A 67 0.07 7.40 8.58
CA THR A 67 -0.13 5.96 8.72
C THR A 67 -0.08 5.26 7.38
N ILE A 68 0.65 4.16 7.29
CA ILE A 68 0.63 3.21 6.17
C ILE A 68 0.15 1.87 6.71
N ASN A 69 -1.00 1.41 6.23
CA ASN A 69 -1.48 0.06 6.50
C ASN A 69 -1.07 -0.86 5.35
N VAL A 70 -0.49 -2.00 5.69
CA VAL A 70 -0.21 -3.08 4.74
C VAL A 70 -1.37 -4.06 4.80
N VAL A 71 -2.18 -4.07 3.77
CA VAL A 71 -3.36 -4.91 3.69
C VAL A 71 -3.06 -6.10 2.77
N TYR A 72 -3.18 -7.29 3.34
CA TYR A 72 -3.10 -8.54 2.58
C TYR A 72 -4.46 -8.85 1.97
N GLU A 73 -4.50 -9.08 0.67
CA GLU A 73 -5.69 -9.40 -0.13
C GLU A 73 -5.75 -10.91 -0.34
N GLY A 74 -6.25 -11.63 0.66
CA GLY A 74 -6.38 -13.08 0.62
C GLY A 74 -7.60 -13.56 -0.17
N GLU A 75 -7.66 -14.86 -0.47
CA GLU A 75 -8.78 -15.49 -1.17
C GLU A 75 -10.09 -15.42 -0.37
N THR A 76 -9.98 -15.41 0.96
CA THR A 76 -11.13 -15.43 1.88
C THR A 76 -11.48 -14.06 2.45
N GLY A 77 -10.72 -13.03 2.11
CA GLY A 77 -10.93 -11.64 2.55
C GLY A 77 -9.65 -10.87 2.76
N GLU A 78 -9.79 -9.62 3.13
CA GLU A 78 -8.67 -8.71 3.37
C GLU A 78 -8.33 -8.63 4.86
N ALA A 79 -7.04 -8.46 5.17
CA ALA A 79 -6.58 -8.24 6.53
C ALA A 79 -5.42 -7.23 6.57
N ASN A 80 -5.46 -6.30 7.53
CA ASN A 80 -4.30 -5.48 7.85
C ASN A 80 -3.28 -6.32 8.61
N ILE A 81 -2.13 -6.57 7.98
CA ILE A 81 -1.08 -7.45 8.55
C ILE A 81 0.06 -6.67 9.20
N LEU A 82 0.17 -5.37 8.89
CA LEU A 82 1.22 -4.52 9.44
C LEU A 82 0.78 -3.05 9.33
N THR A 83 1.15 -2.24 10.31
CA THR A 83 0.91 -0.79 10.28
C THR A 83 2.18 -0.05 10.62
N PHE A 84 2.53 0.94 9.81
CA PHE A 84 3.58 1.91 10.12
C PHE A 84 2.93 3.23 10.52
N GLU A 85 3.47 3.87 11.53
CA GLU A 85 3.12 5.25 11.88
C GLU A 85 4.39 6.11 11.91
N GLU A 86 4.33 7.25 11.27
CA GLU A 86 5.35 8.30 11.33
C GLU A 86 4.79 9.46 12.13
N MET A 87 5.55 9.91 13.13
CA MET A 87 5.15 10.96 14.07
C MET A 87 6.36 11.81 14.49
N SER A 88 6.10 12.88 15.22
CA SER A 88 7.19 13.66 15.82
C SER A 88 7.87 12.91 16.99
N SER A 89 9.14 13.22 17.24
CA SER A 89 9.85 12.69 18.41
C SER A 89 9.15 13.08 19.72
N ALA A 90 8.54 14.25 19.78
CA ALA A 90 7.79 14.69 20.97
C ALA A 90 6.58 13.80 21.24
N MET A 91 5.84 13.44 20.21
CA MET A 91 4.71 12.51 20.32
C MET A 91 5.18 11.12 20.77
N TRP A 92 6.28 10.64 20.21
CA TRP A 92 6.86 9.36 20.59
C TRP A 92 7.30 9.33 22.05
N GLU A 93 8.00 10.37 22.52
CA GLU A 93 8.38 10.51 23.93
C GLU A 93 7.16 10.57 24.86
N GLN A 94 6.09 11.24 24.44
CA GLN A 94 4.85 11.27 25.20
C GLN A 94 4.26 9.84 25.31
N MET A 95 4.15 9.10 24.22
CA MET A 95 3.64 7.71 24.23
C MET A 95 4.46 6.83 25.16
N GLN A 96 5.79 6.95 25.13
CA GLN A 96 6.68 6.21 26.04
C GLN A 96 6.44 6.57 27.52
N SER A 97 6.16 7.85 27.81
CA SER A 97 5.93 8.33 29.18
C SER A 97 4.59 7.90 29.77
N GLU A 98 3.56 7.72 28.92
CA GLU A 98 2.22 7.30 29.34
C GLU A 98 2.18 5.84 29.80
N GLY A 99 3.16 5.04 29.37
CA GLY A 99 3.23 3.61 29.66
C GLY A 99 2.19 2.80 28.88
N GLY A 100 2.38 1.50 28.85
CA GLY A 100 1.51 0.58 28.08
C GLY A 100 2.31 -0.18 27.04
N PRO A 101 1.64 -1.00 26.22
CA PRO A 101 2.29 -1.71 25.13
C PRO A 101 2.69 -0.70 24.04
N LEU A 102 3.99 -0.63 23.76
CA LEU A 102 4.55 0.24 22.72
C LEU A 102 4.73 -0.55 21.43
N PRO A 103 4.57 0.12 20.27
CA PRO A 103 5.00 -0.44 18.98
C PRO A 103 6.52 -0.55 18.91
N THR A 104 7.02 -1.23 17.88
CA THR A 104 8.45 -1.32 17.62
C THR A 104 8.92 -0.04 16.94
N GLU A 105 9.87 0.68 17.55
CA GLU A 105 10.57 1.77 16.89
C GLU A 105 11.47 1.22 15.79
N LEU A 106 11.32 1.73 14.56
CA LEU A 106 12.15 1.37 13.42
C LEU A 106 13.32 2.34 13.27
N GLY A 107 13.11 3.60 13.57
CA GLY A 107 14.15 4.61 13.52
C GLY A 107 13.65 6.00 13.83
N ALA A 108 14.62 6.88 14.14
CA ALA A 108 14.42 8.30 14.33
C ALA A 108 15.32 9.08 13.37
N SER A 109 14.79 10.10 12.72
CA SER A 109 15.53 10.96 11.81
C SER A 109 16.11 12.19 12.52
N GLU A 110 17.13 12.82 11.93
CA GLU A 110 17.77 14.02 12.49
C GLU A 110 16.82 15.23 12.54
N ASP A 111 15.79 15.27 11.69
CA ASP A 111 14.76 16.32 11.65
C ASP A 111 13.59 16.06 12.63
N GLY A 112 13.73 15.08 13.52
CA GLY A 112 12.81 14.85 14.63
C GLY A 112 11.57 14.03 14.27
N ARG A 113 11.63 13.21 13.22
CA ARG A 113 10.60 12.21 12.90
C ARG A 113 10.96 10.85 13.48
N VAL A 114 9.96 10.11 13.92
CA VAL A 114 10.09 8.73 14.39
C VAL A 114 9.12 7.85 13.62
N VAL A 115 9.58 6.71 13.14
CA VAL A 115 8.73 5.70 12.53
C VAL A 115 8.64 4.49 13.44
N VAL A 116 7.42 4.07 13.69
CA VAL A 116 7.11 2.90 14.51
C VAL A 116 6.29 1.88 13.72
N MET A 117 6.36 0.62 14.14
CA MET A 117 5.68 -0.50 13.50
C MET A 117 4.80 -1.22 14.52
N TYR A 118 3.53 -1.43 14.13
CA TYR A 118 2.59 -2.28 14.86
C TYR A 118 2.48 -3.61 14.13
N PRO A 119 2.97 -4.70 14.71
CA PRO A 119 2.84 -6.02 14.10
C PRO A 119 1.40 -6.51 14.19
N LEU A 120 1.11 -7.56 13.43
CA LEU A 120 -0.16 -8.25 13.46
C LEU A 120 -0.52 -8.69 14.88
N GLN A 121 -1.71 -8.30 15.34
CA GLN A 121 -2.16 -8.56 16.73
C GLN A 121 -2.93 -9.88 16.89
N SER A 122 -3.47 -10.43 15.81
CA SER A 122 -4.26 -11.66 15.83
C SER A 122 -4.19 -12.36 14.47
N LYS A 123 -4.42 -13.68 14.45
CA LYS A 123 -4.48 -14.42 13.20
C LYS A 123 -5.79 -14.11 12.47
N PRO A 124 -5.73 -13.48 11.27
CA PRO A 124 -6.93 -13.03 10.57
C PRO A 124 -7.62 -14.15 9.78
N TYR A 125 -6.92 -15.24 9.50
CA TYR A 125 -7.41 -16.33 8.66
C TYR A 125 -7.55 -17.64 9.42
N GLU A 126 -8.45 -18.50 8.93
CA GLU A 126 -8.65 -19.82 9.51
C GLU A 126 -7.43 -20.72 9.27
N ALA A 127 -6.99 -21.42 10.29
CA ALA A 127 -5.81 -22.28 10.23
C ALA A 127 -5.96 -23.38 9.15
N GLY A 128 -4.90 -23.61 8.38
CA GLY A 128 -4.86 -24.59 7.29
C GLY A 128 -5.38 -24.05 5.95
N THR A 129 -5.59 -22.75 5.84
CA THR A 129 -5.83 -22.08 4.54
C THR A 129 -4.51 -21.53 3.97
N ALA A 130 -4.46 -21.35 2.64
CA ALA A 130 -3.30 -20.76 1.98
C ALA A 130 -3.02 -19.33 2.49
N ASP A 131 -4.08 -18.57 2.79
CA ASP A 131 -3.97 -17.22 3.37
C ASP A 131 -3.31 -17.25 4.75
N ALA A 132 -3.72 -18.21 5.61
CA ALA A 132 -3.12 -18.37 6.93
C ALA A 132 -1.64 -18.74 6.83
N ASP A 133 -1.29 -19.65 5.92
CA ASP A 133 0.10 -20.08 5.72
C ASP A 133 0.99 -18.92 5.22
N ALA A 134 0.50 -18.11 4.27
CA ALA A 134 1.20 -16.94 3.77
C ALA A 134 1.44 -15.89 4.86
N VAL A 135 0.43 -15.60 5.67
CA VAL A 135 0.54 -14.63 6.77
C VAL A 135 1.42 -15.19 7.92
N ASP A 136 1.32 -16.47 8.26
CA ASP A 136 2.20 -17.09 9.26
C ASP A 136 3.68 -17.08 8.78
N GLN A 137 3.94 -17.29 7.50
CA GLN A 137 5.26 -17.13 6.90
C GLN A 137 5.74 -15.67 6.99
N PHE A 138 4.90 -14.71 6.61
CA PHE A 138 5.19 -13.27 6.77
C PHE A 138 5.61 -12.93 8.20
N VAL A 139 4.87 -13.38 9.20
CA VAL A 139 5.19 -13.14 10.62
C VAL A 139 6.56 -13.73 10.98
N SER A 140 6.89 -14.92 10.47
CA SER A 140 8.20 -15.56 10.72
C SER A 140 9.39 -14.83 10.06
N GLU A 141 9.14 -14.13 8.97
CA GLU A 141 10.12 -13.38 8.17
C GLU A 141 10.12 -11.86 8.47
N SER A 142 9.33 -11.41 9.45
CA SER A 142 9.11 -9.99 9.74
C SER A 142 10.36 -9.21 10.15
N SER A 143 11.45 -9.87 10.53
CA SER A 143 12.75 -9.21 10.77
C SER A 143 13.28 -8.48 9.53
N ILE A 144 12.94 -8.93 8.32
CA ILE A 144 13.30 -8.27 7.06
C ILE A 144 12.85 -6.82 7.05
N VAL A 145 11.65 -6.54 7.59
CA VAL A 145 11.09 -5.19 7.67
C VAL A 145 11.99 -4.28 8.50
N THR A 146 12.40 -4.71 9.69
CA THR A 146 13.26 -3.92 10.57
C THR A 146 14.69 -3.77 10.04
N GLU A 147 15.20 -4.77 9.33
CA GLU A 147 16.55 -4.77 8.77
C GLU A 147 16.65 -3.92 7.49
N SER A 148 15.55 -3.79 6.74
CA SER A 148 15.52 -3.04 5.47
C SER A 148 15.07 -1.59 5.61
N PHE A 149 14.56 -1.21 6.79
CA PHE A 149 14.06 0.14 7.04
C PHE A 149 15.13 1.21 6.82
N GLN A 150 14.76 2.29 6.13
CA GLN A 150 15.63 3.46 5.95
C GLN A 150 14.83 4.73 5.71
N PHE A 151 15.30 5.86 6.27
CA PHE A 151 14.82 7.18 5.86
C PHE A 151 15.34 7.54 4.48
N LEU A 152 14.48 8.15 3.69
CA LEU A 152 14.84 8.68 2.38
C LEU A 152 15.37 10.12 2.55
N GLN A 153 16.43 10.44 1.80
CA GLN A 153 17.08 11.77 1.80
C GLN A 153 16.42 12.70 0.79
#